data_bc92e4985d4499588445109bb87ff081
#
_entry.id   bc92e4985d4499588445109bb87ff081
#
_cell.length_a   1.000
_cell.length_b   1.000
_cell.length_c   1.000
_cell.angle_alpha   90.00
_cell.angle_beta   90.00
_cell.angle_gamma   90.00
#
_symmetry.space_group_name_H-M   'P 1'
#
loop_
_entity.id
_entity.type
_entity.pdbx_description
1 polymer ?
#
loop_
_entity_poly.entity_id
_entity_poly.type
_entity_poly.pdbx_seq_one_letter_code
_entity_poly.pdbx_strand_id
1 'polypeptide(L)'
;VEYEKRNDKTFVDGERHRVWGADVSIINRFGAGRRRIVLTQEHLAIITPNQISLAQKQKLLGDWYANEVRIVGAELIDQWAPVLQVTPGRLFVQKMKSKWGSCNTQTANIRINSELAKFPKAALEHVVVHELVHLLEPSHSNRFYSLMDQFLPYWRESKALLSAI
;
A
#
# COMPACT_ATOMS: atom_id res chain seq x y z
N VAL A 1 -11.97 3.66 -9.97
CA VAL A 1 -12.47 4.99 -10.35
C VAL A 1 -13.76 5.37 -9.59
N GLU A 2 -14.57 4.42 -9.19
CA GLU A 2 -15.80 4.67 -8.40
C GLU A 2 -15.55 4.78 -6.88
N TYR A 3 -14.42 4.32 -6.41
CA TYR A 3 -14.06 4.31 -4.98
C TYR A 3 -13.79 5.71 -4.40
N GLU A 4 -13.33 6.67 -5.23
CA GLU A 4 -13.04 8.04 -4.76
C GLU A 4 -14.30 8.92 -4.58
N LYS A 5 -15.47 8.53 -5.09
CA LYS A 5 -16.68 9.36 -5.06
C LYS A 5 -17.53 9.26 -3.78
N ARG A 6 -17.12 8.46 -2.78
CA ARG A 6 -17.97 8.18 -1.60
C ARG A 6 -17.36 8.47 -0.24
N ASN A 7 -16.35 9.32 -0.12
CA ASN A 7 -15.81 9.51 1.22
C ASN A 7 -15.27 10.92 1.47
N ASP A 8 -16.18 11.84 1.75
CA ASP A 8 -15.86 13.04 2.52
C ASP A 8 -15.58 12.61 3.98
N LYS A 9 -14.41 12.00 4.20
CA LYS A 9 -13.96 11.59 5.53
C LYS A 9 -13.78 12.83 6.40
N THR A 10 -14.42 12.81 7.56
CA THR A 10 -14.44 13.94 8.50
C THR A 10 -13.44 13.77 9.65
N PHE A 11 -12.89 12.58 9.82
CA PHE A 11 -11.91 12.24 10.87
C PHE A 11 -12.43 12.48 12.29
N VAL A 12 -13.72 12.28 12.50
CA VAL A 12 -14.32 12.28 13.83
C VAL A 12 -14.08 10.94 14.54
N ASP A 13 -14.09 10.96 15.87
CA ASP A 13 -13.95 9.77 16.67
C ASP A 13 -15.02 8.72 16.31
N GLY A 14 -14.61 7.48 16.12
CA GLY A 14 -15.47 6.38 15.70
C GLY A 14 -15.64 6.21 14.20
N GLU A 15 -15.16 7.16 13.37
CA GLU A 15 -15.19 7.02 11.93
C GLU A 15 -14.30 5.84 11.50
N ARG A 16 -14.82 5.00 10.62
CA ARG A 16 -14.10 3.81 10.17
C ARG A 16 -13.17 4.08 9.01
N HIS A 17 -11.94 3.57 9.12
CA HIS A 17 -10.92 3.57 8.09
C HIS A 17 -10.39 2.17 7.88
N ARG A 18 -9.94 1.87 6.67
CA ARG A 18 -9.36 0.56 6.35
C ARG A 18 -7.86 0.57 6.54
N VAL A 19 -7.36 -0.46 7.18
CA VAL A 19 -5.92 -0.71 7.34
C VAL A 19 -5.68 -2.21 7.15
N TRP A 20 -4.88 -2.57 6.17
CA TRP A 20 -4.56 -3.95 5.82
C TRP A 20 -5.78 -4.88 5.72
N GLY A 21 -6.86 -4.36 5.15
CA GLY A 21 -8.11 -5.08 4.95
C GLY A 21 -9.07 -5.09 6.13
N ALA A 22 -8.66 -4.61 7.30
CA ALA A 22 -9.50 -4.48 8.48
C ALA A 22 -10.11 -3.07 8.60
N ASP A 23 -11.31 -2.99 9.16
CA ASP A 23 -11.91 -1.72 9.54
C ASP A 23 -11.47 -1.34 10.96
N VAL A 24 -10.86 -0.18 11.12
CA VAL A 24 -10.44 0.36 12.40
C VAL A 24 -11.10 1.71 12.65
N SER A 25 -11.41 2.00 13.91
CA SER A 25 -12.02 3.28 14.30
C SER A 25 -10.95 4.34 14.55
N ILE A 26 -11.17 5.55 14.02
CA ILE A 26 -10.35 6.71 14.38
C ILE A 26 -10.62 7.13 15.81
N ILE A 27 -9.56 7.52 16.51
CA ILE A 27 -9.62 8.20 17.79
C ILE A 27 -8.63 9.38 17.77
N ASN A 28 -9.12 10.58 18.12
CA ASN A 28 -8.29 11.77 18.22
C ASN A 28 -7.82 11.95 19.67
N ARG A 29 -6.53 12.19 19.84
CA ARG A 29 -5.92 12.42 21.16
C ARG A 29 -4.97 13.62 21.11
N PHE A 30 -4.95 14.38 22.19
CA PHE A 30 -3.90 15.35 22.41
C PHE A 30 -2.70 14.66 23.10
N GLY A 31 -1.51 14.98 22.62
CA GLY A 31 -0.27 14.42 23.18
C GLY A 31 0.94 15.22 22.73
N ALA A 32 1.94 15.30 23.60
CA ALA A 32 3.18 16.04 23.34
C ALA A 32 3.97 15.44 22.15
N GLY A 33 4.82 16.25 21.58
CA GLY A 33 5.72 15.86 20.51
C GLY A 33 5.14 16.07 19.11
N ARG A 34 5.70 15.37 18.13
CA ARG A 34 5.27 15.46 16.73
C ARG A 34 3.90 14.82 16.53
N ARG A 35 3.13 15.37 15.60
CA ARG A 35 1.92 14.74 15.08
C ARG A 35 2.26 13.34 14.60
N ARG A 36 1.45 12.36 14.98
CA ARG A 36 1.67 10.96 14.61
C ARG A 36 0.39 10.17 14.61
N ILE A 37 0.41 9.06 13.91
CA ILE A 37 -0.64 8.04 13.92
C ILE A 37 -0.09 6.79 14.58
N VAL A 38 -0.86 6.19 15.47
CA VAL A 38 -0.53 4.92 16.13
C VAL A 38 -1.68 3.95 15.88
N LEU A 39 -1.36 2.82 15.24
CA LEU A 39 -2.30 1.73 15.08
C LEU A 39 -2.24 0.84 16.32
N THR A 40 -3.39 0.67 16.96
CA THR A 40 -3.61 -0.31 18.03
C THR A 40 -4.47 -1.44 17.51
N GLN A 41 -4.82 -2.42 18.35
CA GLN A 41 -5.70 -3.53 17.93
C GLN A 41 -7.09 -3.07 17.48
N GLU A 42 -7.59 -1.96 18.05
CA GLU A 42 -8.97 -1.51 17.82
C GLU A 42 -9.06 -0.13 17.16
N HIS A 43 -8.02 0.68 17.27
CA HIS A 43 -8.06 2.09 16.91
C HIS A 43 -6.87 2.55 16.07
N LEU A 44 -7.15 3.51 15.21
CA LEU A 44 -6.16 4.34 14.53
C LEU A 44 -6.11 5.67 15.26
N ALA A 45 -5.18 5.81 16.23
CA ALA A 45 -5.07 6.98 17.05
C ALA A 45 -4.32 8.11 16.32
N ILE A 46 -4.99 9.25 16.16
CA ILE A 46 -4.39 10.49 15.64
C ILE A 46 -3.96 11.29 16.85
N ILE A 47 -2.64 11.42 17.06
CA ILE A 47 -2.07 12.09 18.23
C ILE A 47 -1.42 13.40 17.78
N THR A 48 -1.90 14.50 18.31
CA THR A 48 -1.43 15.85 17.95
C THR A 48 -1.22 16.71 19.19
N PRO A 49 -0.23 17.63 19.20
CA PRO A 49 -0.03 18.53 20.33
C PRO A 49 -1.13 19.59 20.45
N ASN A 50 -1.73 19.96 19.31
CA ASN A 50 -2.79 20.95 19.20
C ASN A 50 -3.85 20.48 18.20
N GLN A 51 -4.98 21.16 18.20
CA GLN A 51 -5.99 20.95 17.18
C GLN A 51 -5.43 21.25 15.79
N ILE A 52 -5.74 20.39 14.80
CA ILE A 52 -5.31 20.52 13.42
C ILE A 52 -6.51 20.48 12.48
N SER A 53 -6.34 21.03 11.28
CA SER A 53 -7.38 21.06 10.26
C SER A 53 -7.65 19.67 9.67
N LEU A 54 -8.79 19.52 9.02
CA LEU A 54 -9.13 18.32 8.25
C LEU A 54 -8.06 17.98 7.21
N ALA A 55 -7.60 18.99 6.45
CA ALA A 55 -6.55 18.79 5.44
C ALA A 55 -5.23 18.28 6.06
N GLN A 56 -4.88 18.75 7.25
CA GLN A 56 -3.70 18.27 7.97
C GLN A 56 -3.88 16.84 8.47
N LYS A 57 -5.07 16.44 8.90
CA LYS A 57 -5.37 15.04 9.27
C LYS A 57 -5.30 14.13 8.06
N GLN A 58 -5.88 14.55 6.93
CA GLN A 58 -5.82 13.80 5.67
C GLN A 58 -4.38 13.58 5.21
N LYS A 59 -3.55 14.63 5.26
CA LYS A 59 -2.12 14.52 4.93
C LYS A 59 -1.39 13.58 5.88
N LEU A 60 -1.64 13.69 7.18
CA LEU A 60 -1.01 12.84 8.20
C LEU A 60 -1.34 11.36 7.96
N LEU A 61 -2.59 11.05 7.67
CA LEU A 61 -3.01 9.67 7.35
C LEU A 61 -2.42 9.19 6.03
N GLY A 62 -2.39 10.02 5.00
CA GLY A 62 -1.78 9.68 3.71
C GLY A 62 -0.28 9.36 3.85
N ASP A 63 0.45 10.16 4.61
CA ASP A 63 1.88 9.94 4.90
C ASP A 63 2.08 8.65 5.72
N TRP A 64 1.18 8.36 6.66
CA TRP A 64 1.22 7.13 7.45
C TRP A 64 0.97 5.89 6.57
N TYR A 65 -0.04 5.91 5.68
CA TYR A 65 -0.27 4.83 4.73
C TYR A 65 0.94 4.59 3.81
N ALA A 66 1.55 5.68 3.31
CA ALA A 66 2.74 5.56 2.48
C ALA A 66 3.91 4.91 3.25
N ASN A 67 4.08 5.24 4.51
CA ASN A 67 5.11 4.64 5.35
C ASN A 67 4.85 3.16 5.64
N GLU A 68 3.58 2.78 5.90
CA GLU A 68 3.19 1.37 6.08
C GLU A 68 3.50 0.54 4.82
N VAL A 69 3.13 1.05 3.64
CA VAL A 69 3.44 0.38 2.37
C VAL A 69 4.95 0.30 2.12
N ARG A 70 5.70 1.33 2.51
CA ARG A 70 7.16 1.33 2.35
C ARG A 70 7.82 0.25 3.20
N ILE A 71 7.41 0.11 4.46
CA ILE A 71 7.96 -0.90 5.37
C ILE A 71 7.63 -2.30 4.86
N VAL A 72 6.36 -2.61 4.67
CA VAL A 72 5.92 -3.95 4.23
C VAL A 72 6.38 -4.24 2.80
N GLY A 73 6.36 -3.25 1.92
CA GLY A 73 6.85 -3.38 0.55
C GLY A 73 8.35 -3.69 0.48
N ALA A 74 9.16 -3.04 1.29
CA ALA A 74 10.59 -3.33 1.39
C ALA A 74 10.85 -4.76 1.88
N GLU A 75 10.15 -5.21 2.91
CA GLU A 75 10.24 -6.59 3.42
C GLU A 75 9.87 -7.61 2.33
N LEU A 76 8.80 -7.36 1.57
CA LEU A 76 8.38 -8.22 0.46
C LEU A 76 9.41 -8.24 -0.68
N ILE A 77 10.00 -7.11 -1.02
CA ILE A 77 11.07 -7.04 -2.02
C ILE A 77 12.28 -7.86 -1.56
N ASP A 78 12.70 -7.70 -0.31
CA ASP A 78 13.82 -8.45 0.26
C ASP A 78 13.55 -9.97 0.29
N GLN A 79 12.29 -10.36 0.48
CA GLN A 79 11.87 -11.76 0.45
C GLN A 79 11.87 -12.33 -0.98
N TRP A 80 11.31 -11.59 -1.94
CA TRP A 80 11.03 -12.10 -3.28
C TRP A 80 12.15 -11.89 -4.29
N ALA A 81 12.96 -10.83 -4.18
CA ALA A 81 14.03 -10.57 -5.14
C ALA A 81 15.04 -11.73 -5.24
N PRO A 82 15.49 -12.35 -4.14
CA PRO A 82 16.36 -13.54 -4.24
C PRO A 82 15.66 -14.76 -4.87
N VAL A 83 14.38 -14.97 -4.59
CA VAL A 83 13.59 -16.08 -5.15
C VAL A 83 13.45 -15.94 -6.67
N LEU A 84 13.21 -14.73 -7.15
CA LEU A 84 13.11 -14.40 -8.58
C LEU A 84 14.50 -14.23 -9.24
N GLN A 85 15.57 -14.19 -8.45
CA GLN A 85 16.94 -13.92 -8.92
C GLN A 85 17.06 -12.58 -9.66
N VAL A 86 16.41 -11.55 -9.14
CA VAL A 86 16.46 -10.19 -9.67
C VAL A 86 17.09 -9.23 -8.67
N THR A 87 17.64 -8.12 -9.17
CA THR A 87 18.21 -7.06 -8.34
C THR A 87 17.43 -5.77 -8.60
N PRO A 88 16.39 -5.49 -7.80
CA PRO A 88 15.63 -4.25 -7.93
C PRO A 88 16.46 -3.04 -7.52
N GLY A 89 16.12 -1.87 -8.07
CA GLY A 89 16.65 -0.58 -7.68
C GLY A 89 15.93 -0.02 -6.45
N ARG A 90 15.56 1.26 -6.50
CA ARG A 90 14.89 1.94 -5.40
C ARG A 90 13.39 1.64 -5.37
N LEU A 91 12.84 1.55 -4.17
CA LEU A 91 11.40 1.54 -3.93
C LEU A 91 10.90 2.99 -3.71
N PHE A 92 9.89 3.39 -4.48
CA PHE A 92 9.16 4.63 -4.31
C PHE A 92 7.71 4.32 -3.96
N VAL A 93 7.16 5.01 -2.97
CA VAL A 93 5.77 4.86 -2.54
C VAL A 93 5.09 6.22 -2.64
N GLN A 94 3.97 6.26 -3.37
CA GLN A 94 3.16 7.46 -3.55
C GLN A 94 1.73 7.09 -3.88
N LYS A 95 0.80 8.01 -3.69
CA LYS A 95 -0.58 7.84 -4.18
C LYS A 95 -0.58 7.89 -5.70
N MET A 96 -1.21 6.90 -6.34
CA MET A 96 -1.32 6.78 -7.80
C MET A 96 -2.79 6.74 -8.20
N LYS A 97 -3.13 7.38 -9.32
CA LYS A 97 -4.54 7.52 -9.76
C LYS A 97 -5.07 6.29 -10.49
N SER A 98 -4.23 5.64 -11.29
CA SER A 98 -4.68 4.61 -12.25
C SER A 98 -3.91 3.29 -12.19
N LYS A 99 -2.93 3.18 -11.33
CA LYS A 99 -2.08 1.99 -11.22
C LYS A 99 -1.87 1.62 -9.75
N TRP A 100 -1.64 0.34 -9.50
CA TRP A 100 -1.21 -0.15 -8.19
C TRP A 100 0.30 -0.17 -8.03
N GLY A 101 1.02 -0.31 -9.14
CA GLY A 101 2.47 -0.26 -9.17
C GLY A 101 3.01 0.00 -10.56
N SER A 102 4.33 0.17 -10.65
CA SER A 102 5.07 0.23 -11.90
C SER A 102 6.52 -0.18 -11.70
N CYS A 103 7.15 -0.67 -12.75
CA CYS A 103 8.57 -1.00 -12.79
C CYS A 103 9.23 -0.27 -13.95
N ASN A 104 10.33 0.42 -13.67
CA ASN A 104 11.21 0.92 -14.71
C ASN A 104 12.28 -0.15 -14.99
N THR A 105 12.18 -0.82 -16.14
CA THR A 105 13.05 -1.94 -16.49
C THR A 105 14.50 -1.53 -16.78
N GLN A 106 14.78 -0.25 -17.02
CA GLN A 106 16.13 0.27 -17.22
C GLN A 106 16.85 0.54 -15.90
N THR A 107 16.16 1.17 -14.94
CA THR A 107 16.71 1.50 -13.61
C THR A 107 16.42 0.44 -12.57
N ALA A 108 15.55 -0.51 -12.87
CA ALA A 108 15.00 -1.50 -11.96
C ALA A 108 14.24 -0.88 -10.75
N ASN A 109 13.90 0.40 -10.80
CA ASN A 109 13.14 1.06 -9.75
C ASN A 109 11.68 0.58 -9.74
N ILE A 110 11.17 0.35 -8.53
CA ILE A 110 9.80 -0.10 -8.28
C ILE A 110 9.02 1.05 -7.66
N ARG A 111 7.82 1.30 -8.15
CA ARG A 111 6.90 2.29 -7.62
C ARG A 111 5.61 1.62 -7.18
N ILE A 112 5.15 1.88 -5.96
CA ILE A 112 3.98 1.21 -5.35
C ILE A 112 2.99 2.28 -4.86
N ASN A 113 1.71 2.01 -5.07
CA ASN A 113 0.62 2.89 -4.64
C ASN A 113 0.40 2.79 -3.13
N SER A 114 0.47 3.93 -2.43
CA SER A 114 0.26 4.01 -0.98
C SER A 114 -1.15 3.57 -0.54
N GLU A 115 -2.14 3.61 -1.44
CA GLU A 115 -3.50 3.15 -1.17
C GLU A 115 -3.58 1.65 -0.87
N LEU A 116 -2.55 0.87 -1.22
CA LEU A 116 -2.48 -0.56 -0.89
C LEU A 116 -2.46 -0.85 0.62
N ALA A 117 -2.11 0.13 1.46
CA ALA A 117 -2.23 -0.01 2.92
C ALA A 117 -3.67 -0.26 3.39
N LYS A 118 -4.67 0.05 2.58
CA LYS A 118 -6.10 -0.18 2.88
C LYS A 118 -6.57 -1.62 2.60
N PHE A 119 -5.78 -2.38 1.84
CA PHE A 119 -6.12 -3.73 1.39
C PHE A 119 -5.39 -4.80 2.22
N PRO A 120 -5.83 -6.06 2.18
CA PRO A 120 -5.07 -7.15 2.77
C PRO A 120 -3.64 -7.19 2.22
N LYS A 121 -2.66 -7.54 3.05
CA LYS A 121 -1.24 -7.57 2.65
C LYS A 121 -0.95 -8.46 1.44
N ALA A 122 -1.77 -9.49 1.21
CA ALA A 122 -1.67 -10.32 0.02
C ALA A 122 -1.85 -9.52 -1.30
N ALA A 123 -2.63 -8.43 -1.28
CA ALA A 123 -2.76 -7.54 -2.42
C ALA A 123 -1.44 -6.79 -2.72
N LEU A 124 -0.76 -6.30 -1.68
CA LEU A 124 0.55 -5.68 -1.82
C LEU A 124 1.60 -6.70 -2.31
N GLU A 125 1.60 -7.91 -1.77
CA GLU A 125 2.50 -8.97 -2.23
C GLU A 125 2.32 -9.26 -3.71
N HIS A 126 1.07 -9.37 -4.17
CA HIS A 126 0.77 -9.53 -5.59
C HIS A 126 1.39 -8.40 -6.44
N VAL A 127 1.20 -7.14 -6.04
CA VAL A 127 1.74 -6.00 -6.78
C VAL A 127 3.27 -6.00 -6.78
N VAL A 128 3.90 -6.26 -5.64
CA VAL A 128 5.37 -6.34 -5.54
C VAL A 128 5.92 -7.43 -6.45
N VAL A 129 5.38 -8.64 -6.41
CA VAL A 129 5.84 -9.75 -7.26
C VAL A 129 5.59 -9.44 -8.74
N HIS A 130 4.43 -8.87 -9.08
CA HIS A 130 4.11 -8.43 -10.43
C HIS A 130 5.19 -7.47 -10.99
N GLU A 131 5.55 -6.46 -10.21
CA GLU A 131 6.56 -5.47 -10.64
C GLU A 131 7.96 -6.08 -10.70
N LEU A 132 8.32 -6.97 -9.78
CA LEU A 132 9.60 -7.69 -9.83
C LEU A 132 9.69 -8.63 -11.03
N VAL A 133 8.61 -9.29 -11.43
CA VAL A 133 8.57 -10.17 -12.62
C VAL A 133 8.82 -9.37 -13.90
N HIS A 134 8.46 -8.09 -13.95
CA HIS A 134 8.80 -7.22 -15.07
C HIS A 134 10.33 -7.06 -15.29
N LEU A 135 11.14 -7.32 -14.29
CA LEU A 135 12.60 -7.36 -14.46
C LEU A 135 13.07 -8.62 -15.24
N LEU A 136 12.24 -9.65 -15.30
CA LEU A 136 12.47 -10.87 -16.10
C LEU A 136 11.77 -10.81 -17.45
N GLU A 137 10.59 -10.20 -17.50
CA GLU A 137 9.74 -10.09 -18.69
C GLU A 137 9.02 -8.73 -18.69
N PRO A 138 9.46 -7.75 -19.51
CA PRO A 138 8.93 -6.39 -19.51
C PRO A 138 7.47 -6.29 -19.94
N SER A 139 6.98 -7.21 -20.77
CA SER A 139 5.61 -7.19 -21.30
C SER A 139 4.70 -8.18 -20.56
N HIS A 140 3.39 -7.95 -20.63
CA HIS A 140 2.38 -8.89 -20.12
C HIS A 140 2.13 -10.04 -21.12
N SER A 141 3.19 -10.71 -21.53
CA SER A 141 3.18 -11.85 -22.43
C SER A 141 2.74 -13.14 -21.73
N ASN A 142 2.58 -14.23 -22.49
CA ASN A 142 2.35 -15.56 -21.92
C ASN A 142 3.49 -15.96 -20.95
N ARG A 143 4.73 -15.57 -21.26
CA ARG A 143 5.88 -15.81 -20.38
C ARG A 143 5.72 -15.08 -19.05
N PHE A 144 5.26 -13.83 -19.04
CA PHE A 144 4.98 -13.09 -17.81
C PHE A 144 3.99 -13.85 -16.92
N TYR A 145 2.87 -14.27 -17.46
CA TYR A 145 1.86 -14.99 -16.68
C TYR A 145 2.33 -16.38 -16.24
N SER A 146 3.15 -17.05 -17.05
CA SER A 146 3.79 -18.32 -16.64
C SER A 146 4.72 -18.12 -15.44
N LEU A 147 5.47 -17.02 -15.41
CA LEU A 147 6.32 -16.67 -14.27
C LEU A 147 5.47 -16.35 -13.03
N MET A 148 4.38 -15.61 -13.19
CA MET A 148 3.44 -15.36 -12.09
C MET A 148 2.84 -16.66 -11.54
N ASP A 149 2.43 -17.58 -12.41
CA ASP A 149 1.89 -18.89 -12.01
C ASP A 149 2.94 -19.75 -11.28
N GLN A 150 4.19 -19.65 -11.69
CA GLN A 150 5.30 -20.38 -11.07
C GLN A 150 5.64 -19.87 -9.68
N PHE A 151 5.79 -18.55 -9.53
CA PHE A 151 6.32 -17.94 -8.31
C PHE A 151 5.24 -17.56 -7.31
N LEU A 152 4.06 -17.13 -7.76
CA LEU A 152 2.94 -16.73 -6.92
C LEU A 152 1.64 -17.37 -7.43
N PRO A 153 1.46 -18.70 -7.29
CA PRO A 153 0.34 -19.42 -7.92
C PRO A 153 -1.05 -18.88 -7.56
N TYR A 154 -1.20 -18.25 -6.40
CA TYR A 154 -2.45 -17.62 -5.92
C TYR A 154 -2.60 -16.13 -6.32
N TRP A 155 -1.82 -15.67 -7.29
CA TRP A 155 -1.84 -14.24 -7.66
C TRP A 155 -3.21 -13.74 -8.16
N ARG A 156 -4.02 -14.61 -8.75
CA ARG A 156 -5.35 -14.24 -9.24
C ARG A 156 -6.30 -13.92 -8.10
N GLU A 157 -6.26 -14.71 -7.02
CA GLU A 157 -7.01 -14.46 -5.79
C GLU A 157 -6.55 -13.16 -5.11
N SER A 158 -5.24 -12.96 -5.03
CA SER A 158 -4.68 -11.73 -4.46
C SER A 158 -5.03 -10.49 -5.30
N LYS A 159 -4.98 -10.59 -6.62
CA LYS A 159 -5.42 -9.54 -7.54
C LYS A 159 -6.91 -9.21 -7.37
N ALA A 160 -7.74 -10.21 -7.16
CA ALA A 160 -9.17 -10.04 -6.96
C ALA A 160 -9.51 -9.19 -5.73
N LEU A 161 -8.65 -9.17 -4.70
CA LEU A 161 -8.81 -8.31 -3.53
C LEU A 161 -8.86 -6.82 -3.90
N LEU A 162 -8.16 -6.43 -4.97
CA LEU A 162 -8.13 -5.05 -5.46
C LEU A 162 -9.39 -4.65 -6.24
N SER A 163 -10.17 -5.61 -6.69
CA SER A 163 -11.41 -5.41 -7.45
C SER A 163 -12.67 -5.50 -6.59
N ALA A 164 -12.56 -5.98 -5.34
CA ALA A 164 -13.67 -6.30 -4.46
C ALA A 164 -14.20 -5.11 -3.64
N ILE A 165 -13.97 -3.86 -4.11
CA ILE A 165 -14.40 -2.64 -3.41
C ILE A 165 -15.23 -1.76 -4.32
#